data_d35344d0694c286e68ea9c637fd02efa
#
_entry.id   d35344d0694c286e68ea9c637fd02efa
#
_cell.length_a   1.000
_cell.length_b   1.000
_cell.length_c   1.000
_cell.angle_alpha   90.00
_cell.angle_beta   90.00
_cell.angle_gamma   90.00
#
_symmetry.space_group_name_H-M   'P 1'
#
loop_
_entity.id
_entity.type
_entity.pdbx_description
1 polymer ?
#
loop_
_entity_poly.entity_id
_entity_poly.type
_entity_poly.pdbx_seq_one_letter_code
_entity_poly.pdbx_strand_id
1 'polypeptide(L)'
;MHKRGHVVIYLGKDKLNLVRFVKGDVNVNINVITDLLPAKAVQELNTLDSGKICEIRMRINRHTTVNLAGRNIVTRHIATKDDIVKCIQRASGCSVYAFTDEIKNGFLTVKGGHRIGICGRASLKNGAVSNIVDFNSVNIRIAKEIRGCGEKLAPIAKNGSMLIVSPPGCGKTTVLRDIG
;
A
#
# COMPACT_ATOMS: atom_id res chain seq x y z
N MET A 1 -10.36 15.99 -12.31
CA MET A 1 -11.19 15.30 -13.35
C MET A 1 -11.14 13.80 -13.07
N HIS A 2 -12.17 13.23 -12.42
CA HIS A 2 -12.19 11.79 -12.10
C HIS A 2 -12.49 11.03 -13.39
N LYS A 3 -11.51 10.26 -13.89
CA LYS A 3 -11.75 9.31 -14.97
C LYS A 3 -12.74 8.25 -14.47
N ARG A 4 -13.98 8.33 -14.91
CA ARG A 4 -14.98 7.29 -14.68
C ARG A 4 -14.57 6.07 -15.51
N GLY A 5 -13.97 5.06 -14.87
CA GLY A 5 -13.61 3.83 -15.52
C GLY A 5 -14.87 3.03 -15.88
N HIS A 6 -15.01 2.61 -17.11
CA HIS A 6 -15.98 1.60 -17.52
C HIS A 6 -15.29 0.25 -17.46
N VAL A 7 -15.97 -0.75 -16.94
CA VAL A 7 -15.51 -2.14 -16.95
C VAL A 7 -16.43 -2.93 -17.85
N VAL A 8 -15.85 -3.61 -18.80
CA VAL A 8 -16.54 -4.51 -19.70
C VAL A 8 -16.42 -5.91 -19.14
N ILE A 9 -17.53 -6.59 -18.94
CA ILE A 9 -17.58 -7.96 -18.43
C ILE A 9 -18.06 -8.86 -19.55
N TYR A 10 -17.25 -9.86 -19.86
CA TYR A 10 -17.63 -10.94 -20.78
C TYR A 10 -18.18 -12.09 -19.96
N LEU A 11 -19.43 -12.44 -20.20
CA LEU A 11 -20.12 -13.58 -19.62
C LEU A 11 -20.38 -14.61 -20.70
N GLY A 12 -19.60 -15.69 -20.73
CA GLY A 12 -19.84 -16.77 -21.70
C GLY A 12 -19.91 -16.30 -23.13
N LYS A 13 -20.45 -17.11 -24.05
CA LYS A 13 -20.36 -16.86 -25.48
C LYS A 13 -21.10 -15.62 -26.02
N ASP A 14 -22.03 -14.97 -25.28
CA ASP A 14 -22.94 -14.01 -25.90
C ASP A 14 -23.37 -12.75 -25.14
N LYS A 15 -22.77 -12.37 -24.00
CA LYS A 15 -23.24 -11.16 -23.29
C LYS A 15 -22.11 -10.24 -22.85
N LEU A 16 -22.06 -9.07 -23.49
CA LEU A 16 -21.25 -7.92 -23.06
C LEU A 16 -22.08 -7.10 -22.06
N ASN A 17 -21.74 -7.12 -20.79
CA ASN A 17 -22.38 -6.27 -19.79
C ASN A 17 -21.43 -5.14 -19.38
N LEU A 18 -21.88 -3.91 -19.62
CA LEU A 18 -21.16 -2.72 -19.14
C LEU A 18 -21.57 -2.46 -17.68
N VAL A 19 -20.70 -2.80 -16.73
CA VAL A 19 -20.97 -2.55 -15.32
C VAL A 19 -20.20 -1.33 -14.86
N ARG A 20 -20.92 -0.37 -14.30
CA ARG A 20 -20.34 0.78 -13.64
C ARG A 20 -19.99 0.38 -12.21
N PHE A 21 -18.73 0.51 -11.81
CA PHE A 21 -18.37 0.25 -10.42
C PHE A 21 -19.10 1.17 -9.46
N VAL A 22 -19.62 0.56 -8.43
CA VAL A 22 -20.10 1.28 -7.25
C VAL A 22 -18.85 1.72 -6.47
N LYS A 23 -18.91 2.89 -5.90
CA LYS A 23 -17.89 3.38 -4.98
C LYS A 23 -18.04 2.56 -3.70
N GLY A 24 -17.19 1.57 -3.49
CA GLY A 24 -17.19 0.78 -2.25
C GLY A 24 -16.61 1.59 -1.08
N ASP A 25 -16.88 1.12 0.13
CA ASP A 25 -16.32 1.70 1.35
C ASP A 25 -14.82 1.40 1.45
N VAL A 26 -14.02 2.46 1.60
CA VAL A 26 -12.58 2.34 1.75
C VAL A 26 -12.27 2.04 3.22
N ASN A 27 -11.83 0.83 3.48
CA ASN A 27 -11.33 0.43 4.78
C ASN A 27 -9.80 0.46 4.79
N VAL A 28 -9.20 1.18 5.74
CA VAL A 28 -7.76 1.25 5.95
C VAL A 28 -7.49 1.03 7.43
N ASN A 29 -6.82 -0.03 7.77
CA ASN A 29 -6.33 -0.21 9.14
C ASN A 29 -5.05 0.61 9.34
N ILE A 30 -5.21 1.90 9.53
CA ILE A 30 -4.10 2.83 9.69
C ILE A 30 -3.32 2.59 11.00
N ASN A 31 -3.93 1.97 12.02
CA ASN A 31 -3.30 1.75 13.32
C ASN A 31 -2.01 0.93 13.19
N VAL A 32 -2.00 -0.09 12.33
CA VAL A 32 -0.79 -0.88 12.06
C VAL A 32 0.36 -0.01 11.58
N ILE A 33 0.06 1.05 10.85
CA ILE A 33 1.06 1.98 10.31
C ILE A 33 1.47 3.02 11.35
N THR A 34 0.52 3.56 12.12
CA THR A 34 0.84 4.54 13.17
C THR A 34 1.73 3.95 14.24
N ASP A 35 1.58 2.66 14.56
CA ASP A 35 2.44 1.94 15.50
C ASP A 35 3.90 1.85 15.05
N LEU A 36 4.15 1.96 13.74
CA LEU A 36 5.52 1.93 13.19
C LEU A 36 6.20 3.29 13.21
N LEU A 37 5.43 4.37 13.30
CA LEU A 37 5.90 5.74 13.11
C LEU A 37 6.29 6.44 14.42
N PRO A 38 7.15 7.46 14.37
CA PRO A 38 7.41 8.30 15.53
C PRO A 38 6.18 9.12 15.92
N ALA A 39 5.98 9.33 17.23
CA ALA A 39 4.80 10.00 17.77
C ALA A 39 4.52 11.38 17.14
N LYS A 40 5.56 12.16 16.86
CA LYS A 40 5.42 13.47 16.20
C LYS A 40 4.83 13.36 14.80
N ALA A 41 5.24 12.36 14.01
CA ALA A 41 4.67 12.11 12.69
C ALA A 41 3.20 11.65 12.81
N VAL A 42 2.90 10.77 13.77
CA VAL A 42 1.53 10.28 14.03
C VAL A 42 0.57 11.42 14.38
N GLN A 43 0.99 12.37 15.21
CA GLN A 43 0.16 13.53 15.57
C GLN A 43 -0.31 14.31 14.33
N GLU A 44 0.58 14.53 13.38
CA GLU A 44 0.21 15.21 12.12
C GLU A 44 -0.62 14.35 11.20
N LEU A 45 -0.35 13.03 11.13
CA LEU A 45 -1.17 12.10 10.34
C LEU A 45 -2.61 12.03 10.82
N ASN A 46 -2.85 12.11 12.14
CA ASN A 46 -4.18 12.09 12.73
C ASN A 46 -5.04 13.30 12.35
N THR A 47 -4.45 14.37 11.83
CA THR A 47 -5.19 15.52 11.28
C THR A 47 -5.65 15.31 9.84
N LEU A 48 -5.20 14.23 9.19
CA LEU A 48 -5.46 13.93 7.80
C LEU A 48 -6.55 12.86 7.66
N ASP A 49 -7.24 12.88 6.52
CA ASP A 49 -8.21 11.84 6.17
C ASP A 49 -7.47 10.51 5.89
N SER A 50 -7.52 9.58 6.84
CA SER A 50 -6.83 8.30 6.78
C SER A 50 -7.21 7.48 5.54
N GLY A 51 -8.49 7.54 5.11
CA GLY A 51 -8.97 6.86 3.91
C GLY A 51 -8.31 7.36 2.62
N LYS A 52 -7.75 8.58 2.63
CA LYS A 52 -7.05 9.17 1.48
C LYS A 52 -5.55 8.96 1.50
N ILE A 53 -4.96 8.56 2.63
CA ILE A 53 -3.51 8.31 2.70
C ILE A 53 -3.17 7.13 1.79
N CYS A 54 -2.23 7.36 0.86
CA CYS A 54 -1.74 6.35 -0.08
C CYS A 54 -0.30 5.94 0.23
N GLU A 55 0.51 6.88 0.71
CA GLU A 55 1.93 6.65 0.92
C GLU A 55 2.49 7.62 1.96
N ILE A 56 3.43 7.14 2.78
CA ILE A 56 4.18 7.94 3.75
C ILE A 56 5.66 7.70 3.48
N ARG A 57 6.42 8.78 3.34
CA ARG A 57 7.87 8.72 3.07
C ARG A 57 8.64 9.40 4.17
N MET A 58 9.61 8.69 4.75
CA MET A 58 10.58 9.24 5.69
C MET A 58 11.99 9.06 5.14
N ARG A 59 12.79 10.13 5.19
CA ARG A 59 14.21 10.14 4.82
C ARG A 59 14.98 10.94 5.86
N ILE A 60 16.14 10.45 6.27
CA ILE A 60 17.00 11.10 7.28
C ILE A 60 17.21 12.57 6.93
N ASN A 61 17.05 13.45 7.92
CA ASN A 61 17.20 14.90 7.82
C ASN A 61 16.27 15.56 6.79
N ARG A 62 15.14 14.95 6.47
CA ARG A 62 14.11 15.53 5.59
C ARG A 62 12.75 15.48 6.26
N HIS A 63 11.90 16.42 5.89
CA HIS A 63 10.51 16.40 6.30
C HIS A 63 9.83 15.12 5.84
N THR A 64 9.06 14.52 6.73
CA THR A 64 8.17 13.41 6.36
C THR A 64 7.13 13.90 5.37
N THR A 65 6.88 13.15 4.33
CA THR A 65 5.86 13.49 3.32
C THR A 65 4.77 12.44 3.26
N VAL A 66 3.55 12.89 3.09
CA VAL A 66 2.34 12.05 3.00
C VAL A 66 1.67 12.29 1.66
N ASN A 67 1.42 11.24 0.90
CA ASN A 67 0.63 11.31 -0.32
C ASN A 67 -0.84 11.04 0.00
N LEU A 68 -1.70 12.02 -0.28
CA LEU A 68 -3.16 11.93 -0.15
C LEU A 68 -3.79 11.88 -1.54
N ALA A 69 -4.03 10.69 -2.07
CA ALA A 69 -4.72 10.50 -3.36
C ALA A 69 -4.11 11.35 -4.51
N GLY A 70 -2.77 11.41 -4.57
CA GLY A 70 -2.02 12.14 -5.59
C GLY A 70 -1.55 13.55 -5.18
N ARG A 71 -1.99 14.06 -4.02
CA ARG A 71 -1.49 15.30 -3.43
C ARG A 71 -0.44 15.00 -2.36
N ASN A 72 0.76 15.56 -2.48
CA ASN A 72 1.79 15.44 -1.45
C ASN A 72 1.64 16.55 -0.40
N ILE A 73 1.64 16.14 0.87
CA ILE A 73 1.67 17.01 2.04
C ILE A 73 3.03 16.83 2.70
N VAL A 74 3.69 17.93 3.00
CA VAL A 74 4.94 17.98 3.75
C VAL A 74 4.59 18.25 5.21
N THR A 75 5.00 17.35 6.12
CA THR A 75 4.77 17.50 7.56
C THR A 75 5.87 18.37 8.19
N ARG A 76 5.66 18.79 9.44
CA ARG A 76 6.69 19.49 10.23
C ARG A 76 7.75 18.53 10.79
N HIS A 77 7.39 17.23 10.88
CA HIS A 77 8.29 16.20 11.39
C HIS A 77 9.48 16.01 10.44
N ILE A 78 10.70 16.19 10.96
CA ILE A 78 11.96 15.87 10.26
C ILE A 78 12.42 14.51 10.76
N ALA A 79 12.52 13.55 9.84
CA ALA A 79 12.87 12.17 10.19
C ALA A 79 14.36 12.06 10.58
N THR A 80 14.61 11.38 11.67
CA THR A 80 15.95 11.04 12.17
C THR A 80 16.36 9.64 11.75
N LYS A 81 17.66 9.31 11.92
CA LYS A 81 18.14 7.93 11.73
C LYS A 81 17.44 6.95 12.67
N ASP A 82 17.21 7.35 13.91
CA ASP A 82 16.53 6.54 14.92
C ASP A 82 15.08 6.24 14.53
N ASP A 83 14.36 7.21 13.96
CA ASP A 83 13.00 7.01 13.44
C ASP A 83 12.94 5.94 12.36
N ILE A 84 13.90 5.97 11.41
CA ILE A 84 13.97 4.99 10.33
C ILE A 84 14.26 3.60 10.88
N VAL A 85 15.27 3.48 11.77
CA VAL A 85 15.66 2.19 12.37
C VAL A 85 14.51 1.62 13.19
N LYS A 86 13.87 2.40 14.04
CA LYS A 86 12.73 1.97 14.86
C LYS A 86 11.53 1.56 14.01
N CYS A 87 11.25 2.28 12.92
CA CYS A 87 10.20 1.91 11.98
C CYS A 87 10.44 0.50 11.40
N ILE A 88 11.67 0.22 10.93
CA ILE A 88 12.04 -1.08 10.37
C ILE A 88 12.00 -2.18 11.45
N GLN A 89 12.51 -1.92 12.64
CA GLN A 89 12.48 -2.86 13.77
C GLN A 89 11.05 -3.26 14.15
N ARG A 90 10.16 -2.27 14.29
CA ARG A 90 8.74 -2.54 14.61
C ARG A 90 8.05 -3.29 13.47
N ALA A 91 8.33 -2.93 12.21
CA ALA A 91 7.79 -3.59 11.04
C ALA A 91 8.21 -5.06 10.92
N SER A 92 9.42 -5.40 11.39
CA SER A 92 9.94 -6.77 11.44
C SER A 92 9.63 -7.51 12.75
N GLY A 93 8.70 -7.01 13.57
CA GLY A 93 8.38 -7.61 14.86
C GLY A 93 9.58 -7.70 15.80
N CYS A 94 10.48 -6.71 15.74
CA CYS A 94 11.76 -6.65 16.48
C CYS A 94 12.76 -7.77 16.12
N SER A 95 12.51 -8.56 15.06
CA SER A 95 13.40 -9.64 14.61
C SER A 95 13.87 -9.36 13.17
N VAL A 96 14.77 -8.40 13.01
CA VAL A 96 15.35 -8.03 11.69
C VAL A 96 16.00 -9.24 11.00
N TYR A 97 16.53 -10.19 11.78
CA TYR A 97 17.13 -11.42 11.26
C TYR A 97 16.12 -12.38 10.62
N ALA A 98 14.88 -12.40 11.10
CA ALA A 98 13.82 -13.24 10.52
C ALA A 98 13.33 -12.75 9.15
N PHE A 99 13.60 -11.49 8.82
CA PHE A 99 13.19 -10.84 7.57
C PHE A 99 14.38 -10.50 6.67
N THR A 100 15.48 -11.23 6.80
CA THR A 100 16.71 -10.95 6.04
C THR A 100 16.49 -10.97 4.54
N ASP A 101 15.68 -11.89 4.02
CA ASP A 101 15.43 -11.98 2.58
C ASP A 101 14.55 -10.84 2.07
N GLU A 102 13.53 -10.43 2.82
CA GLU A 102 12.70 -9.28 2.48
C GLU A 102 13.51 -7.99 2.54
N ILE A 103 14.32 -7.79 3.57
CA ILE A 103 15.20 -6.61 3.70
C ILE A 103 16.21 -6.58 2.55
N LYS A 104 16.80 -7.70 2.20
CA LYS A 104 17.68 -7.84 1.03
C LYS A 104 16.98 -7.45 -0.26
N ASN A 105 15.70 -7.78 -0.40
CA ASN A 105 14.85 -7.40 -1.53
C ASN A 105 14.35 -5.94 -1.46
N GLY A 106 14.68 -5.22 -0.39
CA GLY A 106 14.37 -3.80 -0.22
C GLY A 106 12.96 -3.50 0.25
N PHE A 107 12.21 -4.47 0.76
CA PHE A 107 10.88 -4.21 1.31
C PHE A 107 10.41 -5.24 2.34
N LEU A 108 9.48 -4.81 3.18
CA LEU A 108 8.72 -5.65 4.12
C LEU A 108 7.23 -5.53 3.81
N THR A 109 6.48 -6.61 4.06
CA THR A 109 5.02 -6.57 4.05
C THR A 109 4.53 -6.78 5.48
N VAL A 110 3.70 -5.84 5.96
CA VAL A 110 3.13 -5.91 7.32
C VAL A 110 1.65 -6.24 7.28
N LYS A 111 1.08 -6.56 8.46
CA LYS A 111 -0.33 -6.89 8.63
C LYS A 111 -1.22 -5.87 7.92
N GLY A 112 -2.26 -6.36 7.20
CA GLY A 112 -3.12 -5.53 6.36
C GLY A 112 -2.62 -5.35 4.93
N GLY A 113 -1.50 -6.02 4.56
CA GLY A 113 -0.96 -5.97 3.20
C GLY A 113 -0.22 -4.66 2.86
N HIS A 114 0.07 -3.84 3.87
CA HIS A 114 0.87 -2.63 3.68
C HIS A 114 2.32 -3.00 3.36
N ARG A 115 2.92 -2.25 2.45
CA ARG A 115 4.29 -2.52 1.99
C ARG A 115 5.23 -1.39 2.39
N ILE A 116 6.35 -1.75 3.01
CA ILE A 116 7.38 -0.83 3.48
C ILE A 116 8.63 -1.04 2.63
N GLY A 117 8.88 -0.15 1.70
CA GLY A 117 10.14 -0.09 0.96
C GLY A 117 11.25 0.46 1.85
N ILE A 118 12.41 -0.16 1.80
CA ILE A 118 13.57 0.14 2.64
C ILE A 118 14.72 0.55 1.73
N CYS A 119 15.38 1.66 2.06
CA CYS A 119 16.61 2.06 1.39
C CYS A 119 17.73 2.23 2.41
N GLY A 120 18.93 1.88 1.97
CA GLY A 120 20.15 1.97 2.76
C GLY A 120 21.36 1.70 1.87
N ARG A 121 22.48 1.35 2.49
CA ARG A 121 23.69 0.93 1.80
C ARG A 121 23.63 -0.58 1.52
N ALA A 122 23.74 -0.98 0.27
CA ALA A 122 23.81 -2.40 -0.09
C ALA A 122 25.15 -2.99 0.33
N SER A 123 25.12 -4.16 0.98
CA SER A 123 26.26 -5.02 1.21
C SER A 123 26.29 -6.10 0.12
N LEU A 124 27.42 -6.25 -0.54
CA LEU A 124 27.58 -7.22 -1.63
C LEU A 124 28.37 -8.45 -1.16
N LYS A 125 27.96 -9.62 -1.62
CA LYS A 125 28.71 -10.88 -1.49
C LYS A 125 28.65 -11.62 -2.83
N ASN A 126 29.81 -11.95 -3.38
CA ASN A 126 29.92 -12.63 -4.68
C ASN A 126 29.18 -11.88 -5.82
N GLY A 127 29.25 -10.54 -5.84
CA GLY A 127 28.61 -9.72 -6.87
C GLY A 127 27.08 -9.53 -6.72
N ALA A 128 26.45 -10.18 -5.75
CA ALA A 128 25.02 -10.03 -5.47
C ALA A 128 24.77 -9.26 -4.16
N VAL A 129 23.63 -8.59 -4.06
CA VAL A 129 23.20 -7.93 -2.81
C VAL A 129 22.97 -9.00 -1.75
N SER A 130 23.75 -8.93 -0.67
CA SER A 130 23.63 -9.86 0.46
C SER A 130 22.77 -9.27 1.60
N ASN A 131 22.79 -7.96 1.77
CA ASN A 131 21.99 -7.27 2.77
C ASN A 131 21.87 -5.77 2.47
N ILE A 132 20.94 -5.07 3.13
CA ILE A 132 20.86 -3.62 3.20
C ILE A 132 21.20 -3.21 4.63
N VAL A 133 22.18 -2.32 4.75
CA VAL A 133 22.66 -1.77 6.02
C VAL A 133 22.58 -0.23 5.98
N ASP A 134 22.82 0.43 7.12
CA ASP A 134 22.80 1.89 7.20
C ASP A 134 21.52 2.48 6.58
N PHE A 135 20.38 2.00 7.04
CA PHE A 135 19.08 2.45 6.57
C PHE A 135 18.96 3.98 6.58
N ASN A 136 18.54 4.56 5.48
CA ASN A 136 18.44 6.02 5.30
C ASN A 136 17.05 6.52 4.96
N SER A 137 16.18 5.66 4.47
CA SER A 137 14.79 6.02 4.20
C SER A 137 13.86 4.81 4.20
N VAL A 138 12.59 5.09 4.47
CA VAL A 138 11.49 4.15 4.30
C VAL A 138 10.36 4.79 3.51
N ASN A 139 9.68 3.97 2.72
CA ASN A 139 8.53 4.34 1.93
C ASN A 139 7.37 3.38 2.23
N ILE A 140 6.38 3.84 2.98
CA ILE A 140 5.25 3.04 3.43
C ILE A 140 4.08 3.23 2.48
N ARG A 141 3.73 2.19 1.73
CA ARG A 141 2.56 2.18 0.83
C ARG A 141 1.38 1.56 1.55
N ILE A 142 0.29 2.32 1.60
CA ILE A 142 -0.92 1.92 2.31
C ILE A 142 -1.76 1.03 1.39
N ALA A 143 -1.96 -0.22 1.79
CA ALA A 143 -2.95 -1.07 1.16
C ALA A 143 -4.35 -0.62 1.60
N LYS A 144 -5.25 -0.52 0.64
CA LYS A 144 -6.65 -0.16 0.87
C LYS A 144 -7.51 -1.36 0.51
N GLU A 145 -8.39 -1.72 1.41
CA GLU A 145 -9.49 -2.63 1.15
C GLU A 145 -10.70 -1.80 0.74
N ILE A 146 -11.30 -2.13 -0.37
CA ILE A 146 -12.52 -1.48 -0.86
C ILE A 146 -13.60 -2.53 -0.89
N ARG A 147 -14.53 -2.48 0.08
CA ARG A 147 -15.63 -3.42 0.22
C ARG A 147 -16.86 -2.97 -0.55
N GLY A 148 -17.65 -3.93 -1.03
CA GLY A 148 -18.89 -3.69 -1.75
C GLY A 148 -18.71 -3.26 -3.22
N CYS A 149 -17.48 -3.10 -3.69
CA CYS A 149 -17.24 -2.72 -5.08
C CYS A 149 -17.54 -3.85 -6.08
N GLY A 150 -17.52 -5.10 -5.60
CA GLY A 150 -17.77 -6.32 -6.37
C GLY A 150 -19.19 -6.90 -6.21
N GLU A 151 -20.06 -6.34 -5.36
CA GLU A 151 -21.38 -6.88 -5.04
C GLU A 151 -22.21 -7.23 -6.29
N LYS A 152 -22.20 -6.34 -7.29
CA LYS A 152 -22.92 -6.57 -8.55
C LYS A 152 -22.37 -7.72 -9.39
N LEU A 153 -21.12 -8.11 -9.16
CA LEU A 153 -20.42 -9.14 -9.91
C LEU A 153 -20.41 -10.49 -9.18
N ALA A 154 -20.57 -10.48 -7.87
CA ALA A 154 -20.56 -11.69 -7.06
C ALA A 154 -21.59 -12.74 -7.52
N PRO A 155 -22.85 -12.41 -7.87
CA PRO A 155 -23.82 -13.37 -8.41
C PRO A 155 -23.38 -13.97 -9.75
N ILE A 156 -22.69 -13.16 -10.58
CA ILE A 156 -22.21 -13.58 -11.89
C ILE A 156 -21.03 -14.54 -11.73
N ALA A 157 -20.09 -14.20 -10.84
CA ALA A 157 -18.91 -15.02 -10.57
C ALA A 157 -19.26 -16.40 -10.00
N LYS A 158 -20.36 -16.52 -9.25
CA LYS A 158 -20.85 -17.79 -8.70
C LYS A 158 -21.41 -18.73 -9.77
N ASN A 159 -21.88 -18.20 -10.89
CA ASN A 159 -22.62 -18.96 -11.90
C ASN A 159 -21.76 -19.34 -13.13
N GLY A 160 -20.46 -19.03 -13.13
CA GLY A 160 -19.60 -19.39 -14.26
C GLY A 160 -18.32 -18.57 -14.36
N SER A 161 -17.59 -18.79 -15.45
CA SER A 161 -16.36 -18.06 -15.73
C SER A 161 -16.64 -16.61 -16.16
N MET A 162 -15.88 -15.67 -15.64
CA MET A 162 -16.01 -14.24 -15.89
C MET A 162 -14.67 -13.63 -16.31
N LEU A 163 -14.67 -12.80 -17.34
CA LEU A 163 -13.52 -12.03 -17.77
C LEU A 163 -13.77 -10.52 -17.50
N ILE A 164 -12.92 -9.90 -16.69
CA ILE A 164 -13.00 -8.48 -16.40
C ILE A 164 -11.95 -7.73 -17.23
N VAL A 165 -12.40 -6.85 -18.11
CA VAL A 165 -11.53 -6.03 -18.98
C VAL A 165 -11.75 -4.56 -18.70
N SER A 166 -10.65 -3.83 -18.45
CA SER A 166 -10.68 -2.36 -18.31
C SER A 166 -9.27 -1.79 -18.47
N PRO A 167 -9.12 -0.48 -18.73
CA PRO A 167 -7.83 0.19 -18.69
C PRO A 167 -7.07 -0.02 -17.36
N PRO A 168 -5.74 0.16 -17.33
CA PRO A 168 -4.96 0.14 -16.10
C PRO A 168 -5.51 1.14 -15.08
N GLY A 169 -5.45 0.79 -13.77
CA GLY A 169 -5.91 1.66 -12.68
C GLY A 169 -7.43 1.75 -12.49
N CYS A 170 -8.25 1.02 -13.24
CA CYS A 170 -9.72 1.04 -13.12
C CYS A 170 -10.29 0.08 -12.08
N GLY A 171 -9.45 -0.46 -11.18
CA GLY A 171 -9.95 -1.23 -10.03
C GLY A 171 -10.24 -2.71 -10.28
N LYS A 172 -9.79 -3.34 -11.38
CA LYS A 172 -10.00 -4.79 -11.66
C LYS A 172 -9.63 -5.69 -10.48
N THR A 173 -8.39 -5.54 -10.01
CA THR A 173 -7.87 -6.34 -8.89
C THR A 173 -8.61 -6.07 -7.58
N THR A 174 -9.07 -4.83 -7.38
CA THR A 174 -9.86 -4.44 -6.21
C THR A 174 -11.19 -5.19 -6.18
N VAL A 175 -11.86 -5.23 -7.32
CA VAL A 175 -13.13 -5.97 -7.47
C VAL A 175 -12.92 -7.47 -7.29
N LEU A 176 -11.87 -8.03 -7.91
CA LEU A 176 -11.58 -9.47 -7.76
C LEU A 176 -11.32 -9.86 -6.30
N ARG A 177 -10.70 -8.99 -5.51
CA ARG A 177 -10.49 -9.23 -4.07
C ARG A 177 -11.77 -9.14 -3.25
N ASP A 178 -12.74 -8.35 -3.69
CA ASP A 178 -13.99 -8.14 -2.97
C ASP A 178 -15.02 -9.25 -3.25
N ILE A 179 -14.87 -9.99 -4.33
CA ILE A 179 -15.74 -11.12 -4.69
C ILE A 179 -15.15 -12.50 -4.33
N GLY A 180 -13.85 -12.61 -4.06
CA GLY A 180 -13.16 -13.87 -3.69
C GLY A 180 -13.08 -14.04 -2.21
#